data_bef6a2335d6adebb596d40637ac34c7c
#
_entry.id   bef6a2335d6adebb596d40637ac34c7c
#
_cell.length_a   1.000
_cell.length_b   1.000
_cell.length_c   1.000
_cell.angle_alpha   90.00
_cell.angle_beta   90.00
_cell.angle_gamma   90.00
#
_symmetry.space_group_name_H-M   'P 1'
#
loop_
_entity.id
_entity.type
_entity.pdbx_description
1 polymer ?
#
loop_
_entity_poly.entity_id
_entity_poly.type
_entity_poly.pdbx_seq_one_letter_code
_entity_poly.pdbx_strand_id
1 'polypeptide(L)'
;EAADTLVDLGYKPDLIVGNPAGIGAEALRSGAKVVLPADPDGHAIGLERIQDLGVGAMTFPAASDSATDLALLLADYHGASMIVNAGSPLDLGMIFNEEPEATPSALLTRAKVGAKLVDARSVIELYTIRSAGNLGWLWVIFGLLVAVGVIVAIAGTAGDGSFADNLVNTWNNMTGTVRGWFR
;
A
#
# COMPACT_ATOMS: atom_id res chain seq x y z
N GLU A 1 -3.18 20.63 0.09
CA GLU A 1 -3.53 19.64 -0.97
C GLU A 1 -3.50 18.20 -0.44
N ALA A 2 -2.33 17.63 -0.04
CA ALA A 2 -2.28 16.23 0.42
C ALA A 2 -3.18 15.95 1.64
N ALA A 3 -3.20 16.87 2.61
CA ALA A 3 -4.06 16.74 3.78
C ALA A 3 -5.55 16.81 3.42
N ASP A 4 -5.92 17.69 2.49
CA ASP A 4 -7.29 17.83 2.01
C ASP A 4 -7.72 16.55 1.29
N THR A 5 -6.88 16.05 0.38
CA THR A 5 -7.14 14.79 -0.32
C THR A 5 -7.35 13.61 0.63
N LEU A 6 -6.55 13.52 1.71
CA LEU A 6 -6.73 12.45 2.71
C LEU A 6 -8.08 12.57 3.43
N VAL A 7 -8.47 13.78 3.81
CA VAL A 7 -9.76 14.01 4.49
C VAL A 7 -10.92 13.76 3.55
N ASP A 8 -10.84 14.20 2.30
CA ASP A 8 -11.85 13.93 1.25
C ASP A 8 -12.05 12.43 1.00
N LEU A 9 -10.97 11.65 1.12
CA LEU A 9 -11.01 10.18 1.04
C LEU A 9 -11.49 9.51 2.33
N GLY A 10 -11.81 10.28 3.37
CA GLY A 10 -12.30 9.77 4.64
C GLY A 10 -11.20 9.31 5.62
N TYR A 11 -9.93 9.61 5.32
CA TYR A 11 -8.83 9.30 6.23
C TYR A 11 -8.54 10.48 7.16
N LYS A 12 -8.17 10.17 8.40
CA LYS A 12 -7.77 11.17 9.37
C LYS A 12 -6.24 11.20 9.47
N PRO A 13 -5.58 12.33 9.10
CA PRO A 13 -4.14 12.47 9.31
C PRO A 13 -3.83 12.63 10.81
N ASP A 14 -2.73 12.06 11.26
CA ASP A 14 -2.21 12.26 12.63
C ASP A 14 -1.44 13.56 12.74
N LEU A 15 -0.74 13.93 11.66
CA LEU A 15 0.13 15.10 11.59
C LEU A 15 -0.04 15.80 10.25
N ILE A 16 -0.15 17.11 10.29
CA ILE A 16 -0.16 17.98 9.11
C ILE A 16 1.05 18.91 9.21
N VAL A 17 1.89 18.92 8.21
CA VAL A 17 3.09 19.74 8.14
C VAL A 17 3.00 20.68 6.94
N GLY A 18 3.23 21.95 7.13
CA GLY A 18 3.29 22.92 6.04
C GLY A 18 2.65 24.26 6.33
N ASN A 19 2.55 25.08 5.27
CA ASN A 19 1.92 26.38 5.36
C ASN A 19 0.39 26.25 5.36
N PRO A 20 -0.31 26.72 6.39
CA PRO A 20 -1.76 26.58 6.51
C PRO A 20 -2.53 27.36 5.46
N ALA A 21 -1.93 28.32 4.75
CA ALA A 21 -2.58 29.06 3.69
C ALA A 21 -3.05 28.16 2.53
N GLY A 22 -2.31 27.08 2.25
CA GLY A 22 -2.63 26.10 1.20
C GLY A 22 -3.42 24.88 1.69
N ILE A 23 -3.90 24.88 2.94
CA ILE A 23 -4.61 23.75 3.54
C ILE A 23 -6.04 24.14 3.86
N GLY A 24 -7.01 23.28 3.51
CA GLY A 24 -8.42 23.50 3.79
C GLY A 24 -8.73 23.56 5.29
N ALA A 25 -9.76 24.33 5.64
CA ALA A 25 -10.17 24.47 7.04
C ALA A 25 -10.67 23.15 7.64
N GLU A 26 -11.23 22.28 6.83
CA GLU A 26 -11.72 20.96 7.26
C GLU A 26 -10.54 20.05 7.67
N ALA A 27 -9.50 20.01 6.85
CA ALA A 27 -8.29 19.26 7.16
C ALA A 27 -7.61 19.77 8.44
N LEU A 28 -7.51 21.10 8.61
CA LEU A 28 -6.96 21.70 9.82
C LEU A 28 -7.78 21.39 11.07
N ARG A 29 -9.11 21.25 10.93
CA ARG A 29 -10.02 20.89 12.04
C ARG A 29 -10.20 19.37 12.22
N SER A 30 -9.54 18.54 11.44
CA SER A 30 -9.65 17.07 11.53
C SER A 30 -9.18 16.51 12.87
N GLY A 31 -8.53 17.33 13.70
CA GLY A 31 -7.91 16.94 14.97
C GLY A 31 -6.50 16.41 14.81
N ALA A 32 -5.88 16.57 13.64
CA ALA A 32 -4.46 16.33 13.43
C ALA A 32 -3.61 17.35 14.19
N LYS A 33 -2.40 16.94 14.56
CA LYS A 33 -1.39 17.89 15.06
C LYS A 33 -0.86 18.70 13.88
N VAL A 34 -0.84 20.02 14.01
CA VAL A 34 -0.35 20.92 12.96
C VAL A 34 1.04 21.40 13.31
N VAL A 35 1.98 21.26 12.37
CA VAL A 35 3.36 21.76 12.49
C VAL A 35 3.63 22.76 11.37
N LEU A 36 3.99 23.96 11.77
CA LEU A 36 4.29 25.06 10.87
C LEU A 36 5.80 25.23 10.75
N PRO A 37 6.35 25.43 9.54
CA PRO A 37 7.69 25.91 9.40
C PRO A 37 7.81 27.30 10.01
N ALA A 38 8.85 27.53 10.77
CA ALA A 38 9.13 28.82 11.39
C ALA A 38 10.54 29.29 11.04
N ASP A 39 10.70 30.60 10.92
CA ASP A 39 11.99 31.21 10.78
C ASP A 39 12.83 31.02 12.07
N PRO A 40 14.16 31.25 12.01
CA PRO A 40 15.01 31.16 13.21
C PRO A 40 14.55 32.06 14.37
N ASP A 41 13.85 33.15 14.05
CA ASP A 41 13.28 34.08 15.03
C ASP A 41 11.94 33.57 15.62
N GLY A 42 11.49 32.40 15.19
CA GLY A 42 10.23 31.76 15.68
C GLY A 42 8.96 32.27 15.01
N HIS A 43 9.08 33.13 14.00
CA HIS A 43 7.92 33.59 13.24
C HIS A 43 7.47 32.50 12.26
N ALA A 44 6.21 32.06 12.38
CA ALA A 44 5.61 31.07 11.48
C ALA A 44 4.54 31.73 10.61
N ILE A 45 4.72 31.62 9.29
CA ILE A 45 3.74 32.16 8.33
C ILE A 45 2.43 31.37 8.46
N GLY A 46 1.31 32.10 8.59
CA GLY A 46 -0.02 31.54 8.68
C GLY A 46 -0.44 31.09 10.09
N LEU A 47 0.33 31.40 11.13
CA LEU A 47 -0.05 31.13 12.52
C LEU A 47 -1.38 31.81 12.90
N GLU A 48 -1.63 33.03 12.39
CA GLU A 48 -2.87 33.77 12.59
C GLU A 48 -4.09 32.97 12.13
N ARG A 49 -4.01 32.37 10.94
CA ARG A 49 -5.09 31.53 10.40
C ARG A 49 -5.40 30.32 11.29
N ILE A 50 -4.38 29.70 11.87
CA ILE A 50 -4.55 28.59 12.80
C ILE A 50 -5.26 29.05 14.08
N GLN A 51 -4.87 30.22 14.60
CA GLN A 51 -5.52 30.83 15.77
C GLN A 51 -6.98 31.18 15.48
N ASP A 52 -7.28 31.76 14.33
CA ASP A 52 -8.64 32.09 13.90
C ASP A 52 -9.54 30.85 13.79
N LEU A 53 -8.96 29.71 13.38
CA LEU A 53 -9.66 28.43 13.32
C LEU A 53 -9.83 27.76 14.71
N GLY A 54 -9.21 28.29 15.73
CA GLY A 54 -9.24 27.71 17.09
C GLY A 54 -8.45 26.41 17.22
N VAL A 55 -7.49 26.18 16.31
CA VAL A 55 -6.66 24.97 16.27
C VAL A 55 -5.30 25.26 16.90
N GLY A 56 -4.75 24.30 17.63
CA GLY A 56 -3.39 24.38 18.14
C GLY A 56 -2.37 24.00 17.07
N ALA A 57 -1.26 24.75 16.98
CA ALA A 57 -0.14 24.38 16.13
C ALA A 57 1.19 24.43 16.91
N MET A 58 2.13 23.63 16.45
CA MET A 58 3.52 23.68 16.88
C MET A 58 4.34 24.34 15.79
N THR A 59 5.34 25.11 16.18
CA THR A 59 6.30 25.70 15.24
C THR A 59 7.59 24.89 15.27
N PHE A 60 8.17 24.67 14.12
CA PHE A 60 9.46 24.00 14.00
C PHE A 60 10.41 24.87 13.17
N PRO A 61 11.58 25.23 13.70
CA PRO A 61 12.56 26.01 12.92
C PRO A 61 13.05 25.15 11.76
N ALA A 62 12.76 25.59 10.55
CA ALA A 62 13.08 24.87 9.34
C ALA A 62 14.16 25.59 8.55
N ALA A 63 15.18 24.86 8.16
CA ALA A 63 16.17 25.32 7.19
C ALA A 63 15.67 25.16 5.73
N SER A 64 14.45 24.68 5.54
CA SER A 64 13.85 24.42 4.22
C SER A 64 12.45 24.98 4.14
N ASP A 65 12.13 25.62 3.03
CA ASP A 65 10.79 26.12 2.71
C ASP A 65 9.83 25.02 2.27
N SER A 66 10.35 23.81 2.02
CA SER A 66 9.55 22.67 1.57
C SER A 66 8.88 21.94 2.75
N ALA A 67 7.57 21.89 2.73
CA ALA A 67 6.78 21.14 3.71
C ALA A 67 7.12 19.63 3.70
N THR A 68 7.46 19.11 2.53
CA THR A 68 7.88 17.71 2.36
C THR A 68 9.19 17.43 3.06
N ASP A 69 10.19 18.31 2.87
CA ASP A 69 11.48 18.17 3.52
C ASP A 69 11.35 18.25 5.04
N LEU A 70 10.55 19.20 5.51
CA LEU A 70 10.27 19.35 6.94
C LEU A 70 9.61 18.08 7.51
N ALA A 71 8.65 17.50 6.81
CA ALA A 71 7.97 16.27 7.23
C ALA A 71 8.95 15.08 7.30
N LEU A 72 9.83 14.95 6.31
CA LEU A 72 10.85 13.89 6.29
C LEU A 72 11.85 14.04 7.43
N LEU A 73 12.35 15.27 7.66
CA LEU A 73 13.28 15.56 8.76
C LEU A 73 12.64 15.35 10.12
N LEU A 74 11.36 15.72 10.28
CA LEU A 74 10.60 15.51 11.50
C LEU A 74 10.42 14.01 11.80
N ALA A 75 10.09 13.21 10.79
CA ALA A 75 9.98 11.76 10.91
C ALA A 75 11.33 11.13 11.30
N ASP A 76 12.41 11.56 10.69
CA ASP A 76 13.77 11.08 11.05
C ASP A 76 14.16 11.50 12.47
N TYR A 77 13.90 12.73 12.87
CA TYR A 77 14.17 13.25 14.21
C TYR A 77 13.43 12.46 15.30
N HIS A 78 12.18 12.07 15.03
CA HIS A 78 11.39 11.22 15.94
C HIS A 78 11.72 9.73 15.86
N GLY A 79 12.78 9.36 15.15
CA GLY A 79 13.30 7.99 15.15
C GLY A 79 12.52 7.02 14.29
N ALA A 80 11.86 7.49 13.24
CA ALA A 80 11.21 6.60 12.28
C ALA A 80 12.23 5.57 11.74
N SER A 81 11.87 4.30 11.77
CA SER A 81 12.68 3.21 11.23
C SER A 81 12.52 3.09 9.71
N MET A 82 11.36 3.47 9.19
CA MET A 82 11.04 3.51 7.76
C MET A 82 10.10 4.68 7.49
N ILE A 83 10.34 5.37 6.39
CA ILE A 83 9.51 6.49 5.91
C ILE A 83 9.02 6.12 4.52
N VAL A 84 7.71 5.99 4.35
CA VAL A 84 7.11 5.72 3.05
C VAL A 84 6.63 7.04 2.46
N ASN A 85 7.23 7.45 1.36
CA ASN A 85 6.82 8.66 0.65
C ASN A 85 5.77 8.31 -0.41
N ALA A 86 4.60 8.92 -0.29
CA ALA A 86 3.53 8.83 -1.26
C ALA A 86 3.29 10.20 -1.89
N GLY A 87 3.64 10.38 -3.14
CA GLY A 87 3.44 11.66 -3.82
C GLY A 87 4.51 11.93 -4.86
N SER A 88 5.39 12.87 -4.62
CA SER A 88 6.44 13.23 -5.57
C SER A 88 7.71 12.42 -5.28
N PRO A 89 8.02 11.40 -6.07
CA PRO A 89 9.36 10.83 -6.05
C PRO A 89 10.32 11.91 -6.56
N LEU A 90 11.26 12.34 -5.75
CA LEU A 90 12.37 13.14 -6.27
C LEU A 90 13.30 12.20 -7.02
N ASP A 91 13.18 12.17 -8.33
CA ASP A 91 14.09 11.48 -9.22
C ASP A 91 15.27 12.40 -9.56
N LEU A 92 16.43 11.82 -9.82
CA LEU A 92 17.58 12.56 -10.33
C LEU A 92 17.25 13.30 -11.64
N GLY A 93 16.32 12.78 -12.43
CA GLY A 93 15.80 13.43 -13.61
C GLY A 93 15.17 14.79 -13.37
N MET A 94 14.49 14.97 -12.24
CA MET A 94 13.88 16.26 -11.86
C MET A 94 14.94 17.35 -11.63
N ILE A 95 16.12 16.97 -11.13
CA ILE A 95 17.23 17.88 -10.91
C ILE A 95 17.78 18.39 -12.25
N PHE A 96 17.91 17.49 -13.23
CA PHE A 96 18.40 17.87 -14.55
C PHE A 96 17.37 18.64 -15.37
N ASN A 97 16.10 18.51 -15.05
CA ASN A 97 15.01 19.23 -15.70
C ASN A 97 14.68 20.58 -15.00
N GLU A 98 15.47 20.98 -14.00
CA GLU A 98 15.30 22.24 -13.25
C GLU A 98 13.87 22.38 -12.68
N GLU A 99 13.26 21.29 -12.24
CA GLU A 99 11.94 21.36 -11.63
C GLU A 99 11.99 22.16 -10.31
N PRO A 100 10.98 22.99 -10.03
CA PRO A 100 10.98 23.90 -8.86
C PRO A 100 11.05 23.16 -7.52
N GLU A 101 10.74 21.87 -7.49
CA GLU A 101 10.82 21.03 -6.29
C GLU A 101 12.22 20.45 -6.05
N ALA A 102 13.11 20.50 -7.05
CA ALA A 102 14.48 19.98 -6.98
C ALA A 102 15.45 20.98 -6.34
N THR A 103 15.16 21.39 -5.11
CA THR A 103 16.03 22.32 -4.38
C THR A 103 17.24 21.60 -3.77
N PRO A 104 18.37 22.33 -3.54
CA PRO A 104 19.51 21.78 -2.81
C PRO A 104 19.11 21.23 -1.42
N SER A 105 18.15 21.87 -0.76
CA SER A 105 17.59 21.42 0.52
C SER A 105 16.93 20.06 0.40
N ALA A 106 16.12 19.84 -0.65
CA ALA A 106 15.46 18.55 -0.91
C ALA A 106 16.48 17.43 -1.12
N LEU A 107 17.57 17.70 -1.82
CA LEU A 107 18.67 16.74 -2.01
C LEU A 107 19.35 16.37 -0.69
N LEU A 108 19.70 17.35 0.11
CA LEU A 108 20.35 17.14 1.41
C LEU A 108 19.43 16.37 2.36
N THR A 109 18.16 16.74 2.39
CA THR A 109 17.15 16.03 3.20
C THR A 109 17.05 14.56 2.79
N ARG A 110 16.95 14.29 1.51
CA ARG A 110 16.89 12.90 1.02
C ARG A 110 18.18 12.15 1.22
N ALA A 111 19.32 12.78 1.07
CA ALA A 111 20.60 12.16 1.40
C ALA A 111 20.68 11.76 2.88
N LYS A 112 20.13 12.58 3.77
CA LYS A 112 20.07 12.30 5.21
C LYS A 112 19.13 11.14 5.55
N VAL A 113 17.93 11.13 5.00
CA VAL A 113 16.89 10.14 5.33
C VAL A 113 16.89 8.94 4.40
N GLY A 114 17.70 8.95 3.33
CA GLY A 114 17.63 8.03 2.21
C GLY A 114 17.69 6.55 2.59
N ALA A 115 18.44 6.20 3.62
CA ALA A 115 18.52 4.82 4.11
C ALA A 115 17.18 4.29 4.68
N LYS A 116 16.27 5.20 5.06
CA LYS A 116 14.95 4.87 5.64
C LYS A 116 13.80 5.20 4.68
N LEU A 117 14.09 5.93 3.60
CA LEU A 117 13.09 6.44 2.67
C LEU A 117 12.77 5.40 1.61
N VAL A 118 11.50 5.05 1.48
CA VAL A 118 10.98 4.11 0.49
C VAL A 118 9.85 4.78 -0.29
N ASP A 119 9.83 4.59 -1.60
CA ASP A 119 8.72 5.04 -2.44
C ASP A 119 7.51 4.14 -2.25
N ALA A 120 6.32 4.74 -2.13
CA ALA A 120 5.06 4.00 -1.98
C ALA A 120 4.80 3.04 -3.16
N ARG A 121 5.21 3.39 -4.39
CA ARG A 121 5.10 2.50 -5.55
C ARG A 121 5.92 1.23 -5.36
N SER A 122 7.15 1.36 -4.89
CA SER A 122 8.01 0.21 -4.60
C SER A 122 7.41 -0.69 -3.52
N VAL A 123 6.77 -0.09 -2.51
CA VAL A 123 6.05 -0.85 -1.48
C VAL A 123 4.87 -1.60 -2.08
N ILE A 124 4.06 -0.93 -2.90
CA ILE A 124 2.92 -1.56 -3.58
C ILE A 124 3.38 -2.71 -4.48
N GLU A 125 4.45 -2.53 -5.25
CA GLU A 125 4.99 -3.58 -6.12
C GLU A 125 5.51 -4.78 -5.34
N LEU A 126 6.12 -4.56 -4.19
CA LEU A 126 6.59 -5.63 -3.31
C LEU A 126 5.43 -6.36 -2.61
N TYR A 127 4.39 -5.62 -2.20
CA TYR A 127 3.24 -6.18 -1.48
C TYR A 127 2.05 -6.54 -2.37
N THR A 128 1.98 -6.07 -3.62
CA THR A 128 1.14 -6.74 -4.60
C THR A 128 1.76 -8.11 -4.85
N ILE A 129 1.48 -9.00 -3.92
CA ILE A 129 1.54 -10.41 -4.21
C ILE A 129 0.71 -10.52 -5.50
N ARG A 130 1.39 -10.70 -6.63
CA ARG A 130 0.74 -11.33 -7.76
C ARG A 130 0.12 -12.57 -7.16
N SER A 131 -1.16 -12.50 -6.90
CA SER A 131 -1.98 -13.68 -6.75
C SER A 131 -1.86 -14.35 -8.13
N ALA A 132 -0.75 -15.04 -8.33
CA ALA A 132 -0.66 -16.10 -9.30
C ALA A 132 -1.84 -16.97 -8.90
N GLY A 133 -2.94 -16.77 -9.63
CA GLY A 133 -4.25 -17.26 -9.29
C GLY A 133 -4.07 -18.63 -8.70
N ASN A 134 -4.67 -18.89 -7.59
CA ASN A 134 -4.40 -20.03 -6.70
C ASN A 134 -4.61 -21.35 -7.45
N LEU A 135 -3.80 -21.59 -8.48
CA LEU A 135 -3.78 -22.81 -9.30
C LEU A 135 -3.22 -23.99 -8.49
N GLY A 136 -2.75 -23.74 -7.25
CA GLY A 136 -2.27 -24.80 -6.37
C GLY A 136 -3.30 -25.89 -6.14
N TRP A 137 -4.59 -25.56 -6.11
CA TRP A 137 -5.66 -26.53 -5.99
C TRP A 137 -5.79 -27.44 -7.22
N LEU A 138 -5.44 -26.95 -8.42
CA LEU A 138 -5.40 -27.79 -9.64
C LEU A 138 -4.35 -28.90 -9.53
N TRP A 139 -3.21 -28.64 -8.92
CA TRP A 139 -2.20 -29.67 -8.67
C TRP A 139 -2.70 -30.73 -7.67
N VAL A 140 -3.51 -30.32 -6.69
CA VAL A 140 -4.14 -31.27 -5.76
C VAL A 140 -5.15 -32.15 -6.49
N ILE A 141 -6.00 -31.56 -7.34
CA ILE A 141 -6.96 -32.33 -8.16
C ILE A 141 -6.23 -33.26 -9.13
N PHE A 142 -5.18 -32.76 -9.80
CA PHE A 142 -4.39 -33.56 -10.71
C PHE A 142 -3.71 -34.73 -9.98
N GLY A 143 -3.15 -34.50 -8.80
CA GLY A 143 -2.57 -35.54 -7.96
C GLY A 143 -3.60 -36.61 -7.54
N LEU A 144 -4.80 -36.17 -7.17
CA LEU A 144 -5.92 -37.06 -6.84
C LEU A 144 -6.34 -37.90 -8.03
N LEU A 145 -6.46 -37.31 -9.22
CA LEU A 145 -6.81 -38.05 -10.46
C LEU A 145 -5.76 -39.10 -10.82
N VAL A 146 -4.46 -38.74 -10.69
CA VAL A 146 -3.37 -39.67 -10.93
C VAL A 146 -3.43 -40.84 -9.92
N ALA A 147 -3.64 -40.54 -8.63
CA ALA A 147 -3.75 -41.58 -7.59
C ALA A 147 -4.92 -42.52 -7.85
N VAL A 148 -6.09 -42.01 -8.20
CA VAL A 148 -7.25 -42.83 -8.59
C VAL A 148 -6.94 -43.66 -9.84
N GLY A 149 -6.31 -43.07 -10.85
CA GLY A 149 -5.90 -43.77 -12.07
C GLY A 149 -4.95 -44.94 -11.79
N VAL A 150 -3.97 -44.73 -10.90
CA VAL A 150 -3.03 -45.80 -10.47
C VAL A 150 -3.76 -46.92 -9.71
N ILE A 151 -4.66 -46.57 -8.80
CA ILE A 151 -5.47 -47.58 -8.06
C ILE A 151 -6.30 -48.41 -9.03
N VAL A 152 -6.96 -47.76 -10.00
CA VAL A 152 -7.77 -48.41 -11.02
C VAL A 152 -6.89 -49.33 -11.90
N ALA A 153 -5.72 -48.87 -12.30
CA ALA A 153 -4.79 -49.67 -13.11
C ALA A 153 -4.31 -50.93 -12.35
N ILE A 154 -3.94 -50.80 -11.06
CA ILE A 154 -3.49 -51.91 -10.23
C ILE A 154 -4.64 -52.90 -9.98
N ALA A 155 -5.82 -52.39 -9.67
CA ALA A 155 -7.00 -53.23 -9.46
C ALA A 155 -7.46 -53.95 -10.76
N GLY A 156 -7.34 -53.27 -11.92
CA GLY A 156 -7.66 -53.82 -13.23
C GLY A 156 -6.67 -54.89 -13.71
N THR A 157 -5.40 -54.82 -13.29
CA THR A 157 -4.38 -55.85 -13.63
C THR A 157 -4.38 -57.05 -12.69
N ALA A 158 -5.00 -56.93 -11.50
CA ALA A 158 -5.04 -57.98 -10.47
C ALA A 158 -6.35 -58.77 -10.44
N GLY A 159 -7.37 -58.42 -11.23
CA GLY A 159 -8.69 -59.02 -11.22
C GLY A 159 -9.20 -59.48 -12.60
N ASP A 160 -9.92 -60.59 -12.65
CA ASP A 160 -10.66 -61.05 -13.82
C ASP A 160 -11.59 -59.94 -14.30
N GLY A 161 -11.68 -59.69 -15.61
CA GLY A 161 -12.31 -58.61 -16.35
C GLY A 161 -13.62 -57.96 -15.87
N SER A 162 -14.15 -58.40 -14.71
CA SER A 162 -15.38 -57.86 -14.10
C SER A 162 -15.23 -56.46 -13.50
N PHE A 163 -13.98 -55.94 -13.31
CA PHE A 163 -13.76 -54.64 -12.71
C PHE A 163 -14.13 -53.49 -13.67
N ALA A 164 -13.78 -53.62 -14.94
CA ALA A 164 -14.15 -52.64 -15.95
C ALA A 164 -15.66 -52.53 -16.11
N ASP A 165 -16.38 -53.65 -16.09
CA ASP A 165 -17.85 -53.70 -16.18
C ASP A 165 -18.51 -53.11 -14.93
N ASN A 166 -17.94 -53.33 -13.76
CA ASN A 166 -18.41 -52.73 -12.50
C ASN A 166 -18.21 -51.22 -12.48
N LEU A 167 -17.11 -50.72 -13.03
CA LEU A 167 -16.83 -49.29 -13.15
C LEU A 167 -17.80 -48.59 -14.09
N VAL A 168 -18.06 -49.17 -15.25
CA VAL A 168 -19.04 -48.65 -16.22
C VAL A 168 -20.43 -48.65 -15.62
N ASN A 169 -20.82 -49.70 -14.91
CA ASN A 169 -22.12 -49.80 -14.26
C ASN A 169 -22.26 -48.76 -13.11
N THR A 170 -21.22 -48.56 -12.32
CA THR A 170 -21.21 -47.55 -11.26
C THR A 170 -21.29 -46.12 -11.84
N TRP A 171 -20.59 -45.87 -12.93
CA TRP A 171 -20.65 -44.58 -13.63
C TRP A 171 -22.05 -44.30 -14.20
N ASN A 172 -22.66 -45.31 -14.83
CA ASN A 172 -23.99 -45.17 -15.39
C ASN A 172 -25.07 -44.98 -14.30
N ASN A 173 -24.92 -45.63 -13.15
CA ASN A 173 -25.79 -45.41 -12.01
C ASN A 173 -25.65 -44.00 -11.42
N MET A 174 -24.42 -43.50 -11.24
CA MET A 174 -24.16 -42.13 -10.75
C MET A 174 -24.74 -41.07 -11.68
N THR A 175 -24.52 -41.21 -12.97
CA THR A 175 -25.06 -40.25 -13.95
C THR A 175 -26.59 -40.30 -14.03
N GLY A 176 -27.19 -41.46 -13.82
CA GLY A 176 -28.65 -41.63 -13.73
C GLY A 176 -29.23 -40.93 -12.49
N THR A 177 -28.60 -41.06 -11.35
CA THR A 177 -29.01 -40.41 -10.09
C THR A 177 -28.91 -38.88 -10.18
N VAL A 178 -27.82 -38.36 -10.73
CA VAL A 178 -27.63 -36.90 -10.92
C VAL A 178 -28.66 -36.32 -11.89
N ARG A 179 -28.99 -37.04 -12.98
CA ARG A 179 -30.06 -36.62 -13.89
C ARG A 179 -31.43 -36.61 -13.25
N GLY A 180 -31.65 -37.47 -12.25
CA GLY A 180 -32.93 -37.51 -11.49
C GLY A 180 -33.12 -36.33 -10.54
N TRP A 181 -32.04 -35.65 -10.13
CA TRP A 181 -32.09 -34.48 -9.24
C TRP A 181 -32.43 -33.16 -9.97
N PHE A 182 -32.25 -33.13 -11.29
CA PHE A 182 -32.53 -31.95 -12.12
C PHE A 182 -33.90 -32.10 -12.90
N ARG A 183 -34.78 -32.97 -12.51
CA ARG A 183 -36.16 -33.09 -12.96
C ARG A 183 -37.09 -32.83 -11.78
#